data_a666523ce6083f3d6a156cbfea97e69d
#
_entry.id   a666523ce6083f3d6a156cbfea97e69d
#
_cell.length_a   1.000
_cell.length_b   1.000
_cell.length_c   1.000
_cell.angle_alpha   90.00
_cell.angle_beta   90.00
_cell.angle_gamma   90.00
#
_symmetry.space_group_name_H-M   'P 1'
#
loop_
_entity.id
_entity.type
_entity.pdbx_description
1 polymer ?
#
loop_
_entity_poly.entity_id
_entity_poly.type
_entity_poly.pdbx_seq_one_letter_code
_entity_poly.pdbx_strand_id
1 'polypeptide(L)'
;MKIRKFFTLVSLSALVLTGCNKENQSQFEKLNIVTNDELKKERNKEKASLYLDSARQSLQDVSALWTNREPGNHVFSPASYLVAWSSLLAVSSQTDAYQEALCISDPKAERLGLLSSLNGIEKNNWDDDQILTSIKTAAFYQQIGNKYAFDKKKQEKLASEYVDSGVTDVDHYLSQAQEYFTEKIGLKRQIPEVFPDKDSVLVYGGLTRKDNADLGKRSGAFTPLNGVEKTVDAVPIGNRWGTESFEYYKGENYQRRSLPICSTSLEVILPDEGTDLKDIDIKKAYLDFKENACLTPLYGYVPFFKTEERIDLTTIADKVNSDCVVFCSELLKDDVKNDLGIRNVIQNSDFSFSDKGVEGESITIMEIGSARPQKHPYTEFNVNRPFYAISSYGSLPLFVNQIVDPVFN
;
A
#
# COMPACT_ATOMS: atom_id res chain seq x y z
N MET A 1 5.44 -17.90 41.49
CA MET A 1 4.76 -18.57 40.37
C MET A 1 5.57 -18.22 39.11
N LYS A 2 6.25 -19.18 38.50
CA LYS A 2 7.23 -18.93 37.42
C LYS A 2 6.50 -18.88 36.06
N ILE A 3 6.55 -17.74 35.39
CA ILE A 3 6.08 -17.61 34.01
C ILE A 3 7.22 -18.07 33.07
N ARG A 4 6.99 -19.19 32.41
CA ARG A 4 7.92 -19.71 31.38
C ARG A 4 7.71 -18.91 30.08
N LYS A 5 8.80 -18.28 29.62
CA LYS A 5 8.89 -17.75 28.25
C LYS A 5 9.05 -18.94 27.29
N PHE A 6 8.10 -19.13 26.40
CA PHE A 6 8.26 -20.00 25.23
C PHE A 6 8.82 -19.19 24.08
N PHE A 7 10.10 -19.37 23.79
CA PHE A 7 10.66 -19.03 22.50
C PHE A 7 10.51 -20.25 21.60
N THR A 8 9.66 -20.16 20.58
CA THR A 8 9.58 -21.19 19.55
C THR A 8 10.54 -20.80 18.43
N LEU A 9 11.67 -21.49 18.40
CA LEU A 9 12.60 -21.49 17.27
C LEU A 9 11.90 -22.19 16.11
N VAL A 10 11.61 -21.47 15.03
CA VAL A 10 11.21 -22.08 13.75
C VAL A 10 12.48 -22.59 13.09
N SER A 11 12.65 -23.91 13.12
CA SER A 11 13.76 -24.61 12.46
C SER A 11 13.60 -24.55 10.94
N LEU A 12 14.60 -24.02 10.26
CA LEU A 12 14.81 -24.14 8.82
C LEU A 12 14.95 -25.61 8.44
N SER A 13 13.94 -26.20 7.81
CA SER A 13 14.07 -27.50 7.16
C SER A 13 14.47 -27.29 5.71
N ALA A 14 15.77 -27.33 5.45
CA ALA A 14 16.28 -27.40 4.09
C ALA A 14 15.96 -28.78 3.50
N LEU A 15 14.98 -28.84 2.61
CA LEU A 15 14.77 -30.01 1.73
C LEU A 15 15.70 -29.88 0.52
N VAL A 16 16.82 -30.59 0.59
CA VAL A 16 17.70 -30.79 -0.57
C VAL A 16 17.03 -31.81 -1.50
N LEU A 17 16.42 -31.34 -2.57
CA LEU A 17 16.06 -32.18 -3.72
C LEU A 17 17.19 -32.07 -4.76
N THR A 18 18.04 -33.07 -4.81
CA THR A 18 19.01 -33.30 -5.89
C THR A 18 18.27 -33.78 -7.13
N GLY A 19 18.09 -32.90 -8.09
CA GLY A 19 17.63 -33.22 -9.44
C GLY A 19 18.28 -32.25 -10.42
N CYS A 20 19.17 -32.76 -11.27
CA CYS A 20 19.85 -32.00 -12.31
C CYS A 20 18.87 -31.45 -13.34
N ASN A 21 18.64 -30.15 -13.33
CA ASN A 21 18.46 -29.33 -14.54
C ASN A 21 18.94 -27.92 -14.20
N LYS A 22 19.92 -27.44 -14.98
CA LYS A 22 20.40 -26.07 -14.92
C LYS A 22 19.41 -25.16 -15.67
N GLU A 23 18.27 -24.89 -15.05
CA GLU A 23 17.45 -23.75 -15.38
C GLU A 23 17.76 -22.64 -14.37
N ASN A 24 17.84 -21.42 -14.84
CA ASN A 24 18.22 -20.21 -14.12
C ASN A 24 17.66 -20.19 -12.70
N GLN A 25 18.49 -20.48 -11.71
CA GLN A 25 18.15 -20.16 -10.32
C GLN A 25 18.05 -18.64 -10.23
N SER A 26 16.87 -18.17 -9.79
CA SER A 26 16.64 -16.76 -9.47
C SER A 26 17.76 -16.24 -8.58
N GLN A 27 18.29 -15.07 -8.93
CA GLN A 27 19.35 -14.42 -8.17
C GLN A 27 18.91 -14.05 -6.74
N PHE A 28 17.61 -13.97 -6.48
CA PHE A 28 17.00 -13.54 -5.23
C PHE A 28 16.13 -14.65 -4.63
N GLU A 29 16.21 -14.82 -3.30
CA GLU A 29 15.27 -15.70 -2.58
C GLU A 29 13.85 -15.12 -2.63
N LYS A 30 12.85 -15.97 -2.91
CA LYS A 30 11.46 -15.55 -2.82
C LYS A 30 11.08 -15.30 -1.37
N LEU A 31 10.28 -14.24 -1.15
CA LEU A 31 9.74 -13.96 0.17
C LEU A 31 8.90 -15.13 0.69
N ASN A 32 9.01 -15.41 1.98
CA ASN A 32 8.10 -16.33 2.64
C ASN A 32 6.69 -15.76 2.61
N ILE A 33 5.75 -16.54 2.07
CA ILE A 33 4.36 -16.13 1.96
C ILE A 33 3.60 -16.68 3.16
N VAL A 34 2.94 -15.79 3.87
CA VAL A 34 2.15 -16.12 5.08
C VAL A 34 0.79 -16.65 4.66
N THR A 35 0.34 -17.73 5.26
CA THR A 35 -0.97 -18.35 4.99
C THR A 35 -2.12 -17.60 5.66
N ASN A 36 -3.38 -17.87 5.25
CA ASN A 36 -4.57 -17.25 5.84
C ASN A 36 -4.64 -17.33 7.36
N ASP A 37 -4.25 -18.47 7.95
CA ASP A 37 -4.30 -18.64 9.41
C ASP A 37 -3.24 -17.82 10.12
N GLU A 38 -2.09 -17.62 9.49
CA GLU A 38 -1.02 -16.76 9.99
C GLU A 38 -1.40 -15.29 9.83
N LEU A 39 -2.00 -14.89 8.69
CA LEU A 39 -2.56 -13.55 8.49
C LEU A 39 -3.64 -13.22 9.53
N LYS A 40 -4.50 -14.16 9.87
CA LYS A 40 -5.51 -13.98 10.95
C LYS A 40 -4.90 -13.84 12.33
N LYS A 41 -3.79 -14.54 12.62
CA LYS A 41 -3.08 -14.46 13.91
C LYS A 41 -2.26 -13.18 14.04
N GLU A 42 -1.65 -12.70 12.96
CA GLU A 42 -0.83 -11.48 12.94
C GLU A 42 -1.62 -10.18 12.90
N ARG A 43 -2.94 -10.24 12.73
CA ARG A 43 -3.87 -9.11 12.94
C ARG A 43 -3.91 -8.59 14.37
N ASN A 44 -2.87 -8.85 15.17
CA ASN A 44 -2.75 -8.32 16.52
C ASN A 44 -2.77 -6.79 16.49
N LYS A 45 -3.77 -6.21 17.16
CA LYS A 45 -4.03 -4.77 17.25
C LYS A 45 -2.81 -3.94 17.66
N GLU A 46 -1.87 -4.51 18.43
CA GLU A 46 -0.65 -3.84 18.86
C GLU A 46 0.35 -3.58 17.73
N LYS A 47 0.53 -4.53 16.81
CA LYS A 47 1.46 -4.33 15.67
C LYS A 47 0.90 -3.35 14.64
N ALA A 48 -0.40 -3.37 14.41
CA ALA A 48 -1.07 -2.43 13.50
C ALA A 48 -1.00 -0.97 13.98
N SER A 49 -0.82 -0.71 15.28
CA SER A 49 -0.75 0.66 15.81
C SER A 49 0.57 1.37 15.49
N LEU A 50 1.67 0.63 15.32
CA LEU A 50 3.01 1.20 15.12
C LEU A 50 3.12 2.09 13.87
N TYR A 51 2.45 1.72 12.77
CA TYR A 51 2.53 2.43 11.49
C TYR A 51 1.24 3.18 11.11
N LEU A 52 0.26 3.23 12.00
CA LEU A 52 -1.00 3.93 11.71
C LEU A 52 -0.82 5.44 11.67
N ASP A 53 0.00 6.00 12.54
CA ASP A 53 0.19 7.45 12.60
C ASP A 53 1.01 7.94 11.40
N SER A 54 2.05 7.20 11.00
CA SER A 54 2.82 7.50 9.79
C SER A 54 1.97 7.32 8.51
N ALA A 55 1.13 6.28 8.45
CA ALA A 55 0.20 6.11 7.35
C ALA A 55 -0.82 7.25 7.26
N ARG A 56 -1.36 7.70 8.38
CA ARG A 56 -2.28 8.84 8.46
C ARG A 56 -1.59 10.16 8.08
N GLN A 57 -0.32 10.33 8.48
CA GLN A 57 0.45 11.50 8.07
C GLN A 57 0.68 11.52 6.56
N SER A 58 0.98 10.37 5.95
CA SER A 58 1.15 10.27 4.49
C SER A 58 -0.13 10.60 3.71
N LEU A 59 -1.33 10.33 4.26
CA LEU A 59 -2.61 10.77 3.67
C LEU A 59 -2.73 12.29 3.65
N GLN A 60 -2.31 12.96 4.71
CA GLN A 60 -2.33 14.42 4.77
C GLN A 60 -1.35 15.03 3.80
N ASP A 61 -0.14 14.46 3.70
CA ASP A 61 0.91 14.97 2.83
C ASP A 61 0.53 14.85 1.35
N VAL A 62 -0.03 13.72 0.93
CA VAL A 62 -0.46 13.56 -0.46
C VAL A 62 -1.69 14.40 -0.79
N SER A 63 -2.61 14.57 0.15
CA SER A 63 -3.75 15.48 -0.03
C SER A 63 -3.29 16.92 -0.30
N ALA A 64 -2.31 17.40 0.45
CA ALA A 64 -1.70 18.71 0.24
C ALA A 64 -1.01 18.84 -1.13
N LEU A 65 -0.36 17.77 -1.60
CA LEU A 65 0.23 17.75 -2.95
C LEU A 65 -0.83 17.84 -4.04
N TRP A 66 -1.90 17.07 -3.95
CA TRP A 66 -2.97 17.06 -4.96
C TRP A 66 -3.77 18.35 -4.99
N THR A 67 -3.95 19.01 -3.85
CA THR A 67 -4.62 20.31 -3.78
C THR A 67 -3.92 21.38 -4.63
N ASN A 68 -2.60 21.27 -4.81
CA ASN A 68 -1.80 22.22 -5.56
C ASN A 68 -1.55 21.80 -7.03
N ARG A 69 -2.19 20.71 -7.49
CA ARG A 69 -2.07 20.20 -8.87
C ARG A 69 -3.33 20.48 -9.68
N GLU A 70 -3.19 20.36 -11.00
CA GLU A 70 -4.36 20.34 -11.88
C GLU A 70 -5.28 19.18 -11.51
N PRO A 71 -6.61 19.41 -11.48
CA PRO A 71 -7.56 18.35 -11.16
C PRO A 71 -7.45 17.17 -12.12
N GLY A 72 -7.24 15.98 -11.59
CA GLY A 72 -7.04 14.75 -12.36
C GLY A 72 -7.30 13.50 -11.54
N ASN A 73 -7.24 12.36 -12.20
CA ASN A 73 -7.18 11.08 -11.51
C ASN A 73 -5.77 10.88 -10.98
N HIS A 74 -5.66 10.62 -9.70
CA HIS A 74 -4.39 10.44 -9.01
C HIS A 74 -4.38 9.15 -8.19
N VAL A 75 -3.18 8.57 -8.00
CA VAL A 75 -2.97 7.41 -7.12
C VAL A 75 -1.66 7.52 -6.35
N PHE A 76 -1.72 7.22 -5.07
CA PHE A 76 -0.59 7.15 -4.16
C PHE A 76 -0.67 5.88 -3.30
N SER A 77 0.46 5.24 -3.04
CA SER A 77 0.53 4.09 -2.12
C SER A 77 1.22 4.47 -0.80
N PRO A 78 0.46 4.74 0.27
CA PRO A 78 1.02 4.95 1.61
C PRO A 78 1.92 3.82 2.06
N ALA A 79 1.48 2.57 1.88
CA ALA A 79 2.23 1.41 2.34
C ALA A 79 3.61 1.27 1.64
N SER A 80 3.68 1.42 0.30
CA SER A 80 4.95 1.41 -0.43
C SER A 80 5.87 2.54 -0.01
N TYR A 81 5.33 3.74 0.19
CA TYR A 81 6.04 4.92 0.67
C TYR A 81 6.65 4.69 2.06
N LEU A 82 5.86 4.14 2.99
CA LEU A 82 6.32 3.86 4.35
C LEU A 82 7.37 2.74 4.41
N VAL A 83 7.26 1.72 3.54
CA VAL A 83 8.30 0.68 3.43
C VAL A 83 9.64 1.29 3.02
N ALA A 84 9.66 2.23 2.08
CA ALA A 84 10.88 2.91 1.67
C ALA A 84 11.47 3.79 2.80
N TRP A 85 10.64 4.65 3.41
CA TRP A 85 11.08 5.55 4.47
C TRP A 85 11.52 4.80 5.74
N SER A 86 10.73 3.86 6.24
CA SER A 86 11.10 3.07 7.42
C SER A 86 12.37 2.25 7.16
N SER A 87 12.60 1.81 5.92
CA SER A 87 13.84 1.15 5.54
C SER A 87 15.03 2.10 5.58
N LEU A 88 14.94 3.30 5.01
CA LEU A 88 16.01 4.28 5.05
C LEU A 88 16.35 4.68 6.50
N LEU A 89 15.32 5.04 7.28
CA LEU A 89 15.51 5.52 8.65
C LEU A 89 16.03 4.42 9.58
N ALA A 90 15.64 3.16 9.36
CA ALA A 90 16.09 2.01 10.17
C ALA A 90 17.59 1.70 10.04
N VAL A 91 18.25 2.14 8.96
CA VAL A 91 19.69 1.97 8.76
C VAL A 91 20.49 3.24 9.01
N SER A 92 19.80 4.31 9.35
CA SER A 92 20.36 5.65 9.49
C SER A 92 20.42 6.11 10.95
N SER A 93 21.35 7.00 11.26
CA SER A 93 21.40 7.74 12.51
C SER A 93 21.14 9.24 12.27
N GLN A 94 20.82 9.99 13.32
CA GLN A 94 20.47 11.42 13.28
C GLN A 94 19.19 11.68 12.43
N THR A 95 18.17 10.86 12.63
CA THR A 95 16.94 10.85 11.83
C THR A 95 15.74 11.50 12.51
N ASP A 96 15.91 12.10 13.70
CA ASP A 96 14.82 12.59 14.56
C ASP A 96 13.88 13.55 13.83
N ALA A 97 14.44 14.49 13.04
CA ALA A 97 13.63 15.42 12.27
C ALA A 97 12.75 14.74 11.22
N TYR A 98 13.26 13.69 10.55
CA TYR A 98 12.47 12.90 9.61
C TYR A 98 11.44 12.03 10.33
N GLN A 99 11.80 11.44 11.46
CA GLN A 99 10.89 10.65 12.28
C GLN A 99 9.70 11.49 12.76
N GLU A 100 9.96 12.71 13.25
CA GLU A 100 8.93 13.64 13.67
C GLU A 100 8.02 14.06 12.49
N ALA A 101 8.61 14.49 11.36
CA ALA A 101 7.85 14.96 10.19
C ALA A 101 6.98 13.88 9.56
N LEU A 102 7.43 12.62 9.58
CA LEU A 102 6.73 11.47 9.01
C LEU A 102 5.90 10.69 10.03
N CYS A 103 5.94 11.08 11.30
CA CYS A 103 5.32 10.36 12.43
C CYS A 103 5.80 8.90 12.53
N ILE A 104 7.06 8.62 12.23
CA ILE A 104 7.70 7.31 12.35
C ILE A 104 8.43 7.23 13.69
N SER A 105 7.85 6.56 14.69
CA SER A 105 8.40 6.52 16.05
C SER A 105 9.54 5.51 16.23
N ASP A 106 9.47 4.37 15.56
CA ASP A 106 10.49 3.31 15.57
C ASP A 106 10.65 2.76 14.15
N PRO A 107 11.58 3.32 13.35
CA PRO A 107 11.73 2.94 11.95
C PRO A 107 12.01 1.44 11.75
N LYS A 108 12.77 0.81 12.64
CA LYS A 108 13.11 -0.60 12.54
C LYS A 108 11.89 -1.48 12.83
N ALA A 109 11.16 -1.21 13.91
CA ALA A 109 9.95 -1.95 14.24
C ALA A 109 8.87 -1.74 13.19
N GLU A 110 8.72 -0.52 12.66
CA GLU A 110 7.77 -0.19 11.61
C GLU A 110 8.10 -0.91 10.29
N ARG A 111 9.36 -0.91 9.85
CA ARG A 111 9.81 -1.69 8.69
C ARG A 111 9.49 -3.18 8.84
N LEU A 112 9.89 -3.77 9.97
CA LEU A 112 9.63 -5.18 10.24
C LEU A 112 8.13 -5.49 10.30
N GLY A 113 7.35 -4.60 10.91
CA GLY A 113 5.90 -4.69 10.96
C GLY A 113 5.26 -4.66 9.57
N LEU A 114 5.64 -3.71 8.74
CA LEU A 114 5.14 -3.60 7.37
C LEU A 114 5.52 -4.81 6.51
N LEU A 115 6.81 -5.21 6.51
CA LEU A 115 7.28 -6.34 5.71
C LEU A 115 6.70 -7.68 6.18
N SER A 116 6.44 -7.88 7.47
CA SER A 116 5.86 -9.12 7.98
C SER A 116 4.34 -9.18 7.85
N SER A 117 3.62 -8.07 8.03
CA SER A 117 2.16 -8.06 8.00
C SER A 117 1.57 -7.93 6.59
N LEU A 118 2.33 -7.38 5.63
CA LEU A 118 1.87 -7.18 4.25
C LEU A 118 2.32 -8.29 3.28
N ASN A 119 2.95 -9.37 3.76
CA ASN A 119 3.32 -10.50 2.91
C ASN A 119 2.40 -11.69 3.19
N GLY A 120 1.34 -11.81 2.42
CA GLY A 120 0.38 -12.87 2.61
C GLY A 120 -0.40 -13.27 1.36
N ILE A 121 -0.81 -14.52 1.33
CA ILE A 121 -1.75 -15.07 0.35
C ILE A 121 -2.94 -15.65 1.08
N GLU A 122 -4.14 -15.19 0.74
CA GLU A 122 -5.40 -15.80 1.13
C GLU A 122 -5.91 -16.71 0.01
N LYS A 123 -6.28 -17.93 0.37
CA LYS A 123 -6.85 -18.92 -0.55
C LYS A 123 -8.31 -19.18 -0.26
N ASN A 124 -9.03 -19.65 -1.27
CA ASN A 124 -10.40 -20.14 -1.08
C ASN A 124 -10.39 -21.40 -0.20
N ASN A 125 -11.25 -21.44 0.82
CA ASN A 125 -11.35 -22.59 1.72
C ASN A 125 -11.90 -23.87 1.03
N TRP A 126 -12.45 -23.74 -0.16
CA TRP A 126 -13.07 -24.83 -0.94
C TRP A 126 -12.26 -25.23 -2.18
N ASP A 127 -11.31 -24.38 -2.58
CA ASP A 127 -10.44 -24.60 -3.74
C ASP A 127 -9.06 -24.00 -3.43
N ASP A 128 -8.12 -24.87 -3.02
CA ASP A 128 -6.76 -24.45 -2.62
C ASP A 128 -5.94 -23.84 -3.75
N ASP A 129 -6.35 -24.00 -5.01
CA ASP A 129 -5.69 -23.40 -6.17
C ASP A 129 -6.19 -21.97 -6.44
N GLN A 130 -7.35 -21.61 -5.89
CA GLN A 130 -7.92 -20.27 -6.05
C GLN A 130 -7.37 -19.29 -5.03
N ILE A 131 -6.46 -18.43 -5.47
CA ILE A 131 -5.97 -17.30 -4.66
C ILE A 131 -7.05 -16.22 -4.61
N LEU A 132 -7.46 -15.86 -3.41
CA LEU A 132 -8.42 -14.79 -3.15
C LEU A 132 -7.72 -13.44 -3.03
N THR A 133 -6.73 -13.36 -2.16
CA THR A 133 -5.92 -12.16 -1.92
C THR A 133 -4.44 -12.51 -1.94
N SER A 134 -3.65 -11.68 -2.56
CA SER A 134 -2.18 -11.71 -2.47
C SER A 134 -1.66 -10.30 -2.25
N ILE A 135 -1.04 -10.07 -1.11
CA ILE A 135 -0.31 -8.82 -0.81
C ILE A 135 1.14 -9.19 -0.62
N LYS A 136 2.03 -8.48 -1.31
CA LYS A 136 3.47 -8.68 -1.20
C LYS A 136 4.17 -7.34 -1.13
N THR A 137 5.13 -7.24 -0.24
CA THR A 137 5.97 -6.04 -0.11
C THR A 137 7.43 -6.44 0.03
N ALA A 138 8.32 -5.60 -0.46
CA ALA A 138 9.75 -5.78 -0.34
C ALA A 138 10.46 -4.44 -0.19
N ALA A 139 11.61 -4.47 0.51
CA ALA A 139 12.56 -3.37 0.56
C ALA A 139 13.89 -3.82 -0.04
N PHE A 140 14.56 -2.91 -0.75
CA PHE A 140 15.83 -3.20 -1.40
C PHE A 140 16.77 -2.00 -1.27
N TYR A 141 18.03 -2.26 -0.89
CA TYR A 141 19.11 -1.27 -0.90
C TYR A 141 20.04 -1.54 -2.06
N GLN A 142 20.38 -0.48 -2.77
CA GLN A 142 21.26 -0.60 -3.92
C GLN A 142 22.43 0.39 -3.81
N GLN A 143 23.64 -0.14 -3.81
CA GLN A 143 24.85 0.65 -3.90
C GLN A 143 25.20 0.88 -5.38
N ILE A 144 25.40 2.14 -5.75
CA ILE A 144 25.96 2.52 -7.05
C ILE A 144 27.37 3.05 -6.84
N GLY A 145 28.32 2.54 -7.63
CA GLY A 145 29.72 2.90 -7.50
C GLY A 145 30.37 2.37 -6.23
N ASN A 146 31.47 3.00 -5.79
CA ASN A 146 32.30 2.48 -4.71
C ASN A 146 32.46 3.42 -3.51
N LYS A 147 32.05 4.69 -3.63
CA LYS A 147 32.24 5.69 -2.56
C LYS A 147 31.47 5.30 -1.29
N TYR A 148 30.25 4.79 -1.44
CA TYR A 148 29.37 4.41 -0.33
C TYR A 148 29.26 2.88 -0.21
N ALA A 149 30.42 2.23 0.02
CA ALA A 149 30.51 0.78 0.04
C ALA A 149 29.75 0.16 1.22
N PHE A 150 28.91 -0.83 0.92
CA PHE A 150 28.17 -1.59 1.92
C PHE A 150 29.08 -2.52 2.73
N ASP A 151 28.81 -2.66 4.02
CA ASP A 151 29.45 -3.65 4.88
C ASP A 151 28.76 -5.01 4.75
N LYS A 152 29.52 -6.05 4.45
CA LYS A 152 28.99 -7.39 4.20
C LYS A 152 28.24 -7.98 5.42
N LYS A 153 28.74 -7.77 6.63
CA LYS A 153 28.09 -8.29 7.85
C LYS A 153 26.78 -7.54 8.13
N LYS A 154 26.75 -6.23 7.87
CA LYS A 154 25.54 -5.43 8.00
C LYS A 154 24.50 -5.85 6.95
N GLN A 155 24.91 -6.15 5.71
CA GLN A 155 24.01 -6.71 4.67
C GLN A 155 23.44 -8.08 5.09
N GLU A 156 24.27 -8.99 5.62
CA GLU A 156 23.81 -10.31 6.12
C GLU A 156 22.78 -10.16 7.27
N LYS A 157 23.00 -9.20 8.17
CA LYS A 157 22.02 -8.85 9.23
C LYS A 157 20.70 -8.36 8.63
N LEU A 158 20.74 -7.46 7.65
CA LEU A 158 19.54 -6.93 6.98
C LEU A 158 18.78 -8.02 6.23
N ALA A 159 19.47 -8.93 5.56
CA ALA A 159 18.84 -10.07 4.89
C ALA A 159 18.06 -10.95 5.88
N SER A 160 18.56 -11.13 7.13
CA SER A 160 17.81 -11.81 8.18
C SER A 160 16.56 -11.05 8.68
N GLU A 161 16.42 -9.78 8.31
CA GLU A 161 15.27 -8.90 8.59
C GLU A 161 14.40 -8.66 7.33
N TYR A 162 14.45 -9.58 6.35
CA TYR A 162 13.68 -9.53 5.09
C TYR A 162 14.04 -8.37 4.16
N VAL A 163 15.24 -7.82 4.27
CA VAL A 163 15.71 -6.72 3.43
C VAL A 163 16.96 -7.13 2.67
N ASP A 164 16.89 -7.15 1.36
CA ASP A 164 17.99 -7.48 0.49
C ASP A 164 18.78 -6.23 0.06
N SER A 165 19.97 -6.46 -0.44
CA SER A 165 20.85 -5.41 -0.96
C SER A 165 21.67 -5.87 -2.15
N GLY A 166 22.02 -4.95 -3.04
CA GLY A 166 22.83 -5.22 -4.22
C GLY A 166 23.83 -4.12 -4.49
N VAL A 167 24.83 -4.43 -5.32
CA VAL A 167 25.84 -3.49 -5.82
C VAL A 167 25.77 -3.48 -7.33
N THR A 168 25.80 -2.30 -7.92
CA THR A 168 25.69 -2.12 -9.37
C THR A 168 26.44 -0.87 -9.84
N ASP A 169 26.44 -0.62 -11.13
CA ASP A 169 26.84 0.65 -11.74
C ASP A 169 25.61 1.47 -12.17
N VAL A 170 25.86 2.69 -12.64
CA VAL A 170 24.82 3.63 -13.04
C VAL A 170 24.03 3.18 -14.27
N ASP A 171 24.60 2.32 -15.12
CA ASP A 171 23.95 1.86 -16.35
C ASP A 171 23.01 0.68 -16.09
N HIS A 172 23.19 -0.06 -14.99
CA HIS A 172 22.45 -1.30 -14.67
C HIS A 172 21.54 -1.21 -13.44
N TYR A 173 21.52 -0.08 -12.69
CA TYR A 173 20.75 0.03 -11.45
C TYR A 173 19.26 -0.27 -11.63
N LEU A 174 18.69 0.26 -12.72
CA LEU A 174 17.26 0.12 -12.98
C LEU A 174 16.89 -1.33 -13.32
N SER A 175 17.69 -1.99 -14.16
CA SER A 175 17.44 -3.39 -14.53
C SER A 175 17.60 -4.34 -13.35
N GLN A 176 18.61 -4.16 -12.49
CA GLN A 176 18.79 -4.95 -11.30
C GLN A 176 17.63 -4.79 -10.31
N ALA A 177 17.19 -3.55 -10.07
CA ALA A 177 16.05 -3.30 -9.20
C ALA A 177 14.75 -3.88 -9.79
N GLN A 178 14.52 -3.74 -11.11
CA GLN A 178 13.36 -4.31 -11.79
C GLN A 178 13.33 -5.85 -11.68
N GLU A 179 14.46 -6.51 -11.89
CA GLU A 179 14.60 -7.96 -11.71
C GLU A 179 14.25 -8.37 -10.28
N TYR A 180 14.86 -7.69 -9.28
CA TYR A 180 14.60 -7.95 -7.87
C TYR A 180 13.11 -7.89 -7.55
N PHE A 181 12.41 -6.79 -7.86
CA PHE A 181 11.00 -6.62 -7.51
C PHE A 181 10.08 -7.53 -8.32
N THR A 182 10.44 -7.84 -9.56
CA THR A 182 9.70 -8.82 -10.37
C THR A 182 9.77 -10.21 -9.74
N GLU A 183 10.95 -10.64 -9.29
CA GLU A 183 11.13 -11.95 -8.66
C GLU A 183 10.53 -12.03 -7.25
N LYS A 184 10.73 -10.99 -6.43
CA LYS A 184 10.31 -10.99 -5.02
C LYS A 184 8.80 -10.83 -4.86
N ILE A 185 8.21 -9.86 -5.52
CA ILE A 185 6.81 -9.50 -5.31
C ILE A 185 5.94 -9.59 -6.57
N GLY A 186 6.52 -9.95 -7.70
CA GLY A 186 5.80 -10.07 -8.97
C GLY A 186 5.45 -8.72 -9.60
N LEU A 187 6.26 -7.68 -9.34
CA LEU A 187 6.05 -6.35 -9.90
C LEU A 187 6.15 -6.38 -11.43
N LYS A 188 5.08 -5.95 -12.12
CA LYS A 188 5.03 -5.86 -13.59
C LYS A 188 5.31 -4.44 -14.08
N ARG A 189 4.94 -3.45 -13.25
CA ARG A 189 5.15 -2.04 -13.56
C ARG A 189 6.63 -1.71 -13.60
N GLN A 190 7.01 -0.80 -14.48
CA GLN A 190 8.39 -0.31 -14.55
C GLN A 190 8.73 0.57 -13.34
N ILE A 191 9.90 0.32 -12.77
CA ILE A 191 10.48 1.18 -11.74
C ILE A 191 10.80 2.56 -12.32
N PRO A 192 10.48 3.67 -11.63
CA PRO A 192 10.75 5.01 -12.12
C PRO A 192 12.26 5.28 -12.18
N GLU A 193 12.69 5.90 -13.25
CA GLU A 193 14.06 6.37 -13.41
C GLU A 193 14.31 7.61 -12.53
N VAL A 194 15.44 7.64 -11.80
CA VAL A 194 15.80 8.71 -10.85
C VAL A 194 17.13 9.40 -11.18
N PHE A 195 17.86 8.99 -12.22
CA PHE A 195 19.14 9.53 -12.66
C PHE A 195 20.16 9.69 -11.53
N PRO A 196 20.59 8.60 -10.88
CA PRO A 196 21.48 8.66 -9.74
C PRO A 196 22.88 9.13 -10.16
N ASP A 197 23.60 9.75 -9.22
CA ASP A 197 25.04 9.99 -9.41
C ASP A 197 25.80 8.66 -9.54
N LYS A 198 27.01 8.73 -10.09
CA LYS A 198 27.89 7.58 -10.23
C LYS A 198 28.27 6.88 -8.92
N ASP A 199 28.10 7.59 -7.81
CA ASP A 199 28.24 7.08 -6.45
C ASP A 199 27.02 7.50 -5.64
N SER A 200 26.12 6.57 -5.37
CA SER A 200 24.83 6.79 -4.70
C SER A 200 24.38 5.57 -3.91
N VAL A 201 23.47 5.78 -2.99
CA VAL A 201 22.67 4.73 -2.36
C VAL A 201 21.20 4.96 -2.72
N LEU A 202 20.56 3.93 -3.26
CA LEU A 202 19.13 3.94 -3.54
C LEU A 202 18.41 3.03 -2.54
N VAL A 203 17.26 3.47 -2.07
CA VAL A 203 16.39 2.71 -1.16
C VAL A 203 15.02 2.59 -1.80
N TYR A 204 14.55 1.38 -1.93
CA TYR A 204 13.30 1.06 -2.56
C TYR A 204 12.32 0.44 -1.57
N GLY A 205 11.05 0.80 -1.70
CA GLY A 205 9.91 0.10 -1.11
C GLY A 205 8.94 -0.29 -2.20
N GLY A 206 8.60 -1.56 -2.29
CA GLY A 206 7.66 -2.09 -3.28
C GLY A 206 6.45 -2.72 -2.62
N LEU A 207 5.29 -2.60 -3.27
CA LEU A 207 4.04 -3.25 -2.90
C LEU A 207 3.35 -3.76 -4.16
N THR A 208 2.96 -5.01 -4.15
CA THR A 208 1.98 -5.53 -5.09
C THR A 208 0.80 -6.10 -4.34
N ARG A 209 -0.35 -5.91 -4.89
CA ARG A 209 -1.59 -6.45 -4.36
C ARG A 209 -2.43 -6.99 -5.50
N LYS A 210 -3.04 -8.14 -5.30
CA LYS A 210 -3.96 -8.76 -6.25
C LYS A 210 -5.10 -9.46 -5.52
N ASP A 211 -6.34 -9.04 -5.78
CA ASP A 211 -7.56 -9.57 -5.18
C ASP A 211 -8.55 -10.08 -6.27
N ASN A 212 -9.08 -11.31 -6.23
CA ASN A 212 -9.99 -11.87 -7.24
C ASN A 212 -11.45 -11.91 -6.75
N ALA A 213 -12.33 -11.06 -7.28
CA ALA A 213 -13.71 -10.96 -6.87
C ALA A 213 -14.68 -10.95 -8.06
N ASP A 214 -15.83 -11.54 -7.88
CA ASP A 214 -16.98 -11.27 -8.75
C ASP A 214 -17.89 -10.28 -8.02
N LEU A 215 -17.65 -8.99 -8.26
CA LEU A 215 -18.38 -7.90 -7.62
C LEU A 215 -19.70 -7.57 -8.34
N GLY A 216 -19.95 -8.23 -9.46
CA GLY A 216 -21.07 -7.91 -10.33
C GLY A 216 -20.88 -6.57 -11.04
N LYS A 217 -21.79 -6.30 -11.99
CA LYS A 217 -21.73 -5.10 -12.83
C LYS A 217 -23.09 -4.51 -13.02
N ARG A 218 -23.16 -3.16 -12.95
CA ARG A 218 -24.33 -2.37 -13.34
C ARG A 218 -23.90 -1.07 -14.02
N SER A 219 -24.81 -0.39 -14.70
CA SER A 219 -24.61 0.97 -15.16
C SER A 219 -24.98 1.97 -14.08
N GLY A 220 -24.22 3.05 -13.97
CA GLY A 220 -24.47 4.21 -13.12
C GLY A 220 -24.25 5.51 -13.89
N ALA A 221 -24.79 6.61 -13.40
CA ALA A 221 -24.50 7.95 -13.90
C ALA A 221 -23.30 8.53 -13.18
N PHE A 222 -22.48 9.32 -13.86
CA PHE A 222 -21.35 10.04 -13.25
C PHE A 222 -21.18 11.39 -13.92
N THR A 223 -21.01 12.43 -13.11
CA THR A 223 -20.75 13.79 -13.56
C THR A 223 -19.29 14.16 -13.21
N PRO A 224 -18.36 14.13 -14.18
CA PRO A 224 -16.99 14.58 -14.00
C PRO A 224 -16.89 16.08 -13.69
N LEU A 225 -15.70 16.57 -13.35
CA LEU A 225 -15.47 17.99 -13.09
C LEU A 225 -15.83 18.91 -14.27
N ASN A 226 -15.81 18.41 -15.52
CA ASN A 226 -16.25 19.16 -16.70
C ASN A 226 -17.78 19.36 -16.78
N GLY A 227 -18.56 18.79 -15.86
CA GLY A 227 -20.00 18.95 -15.71
C GLY A 227 -20.86 18.16 -16.70
N VAL A 228 -20.28 17.34 -17.56
CA VAL A 228 -21.02 16.54 -18.54
C VAL A 228 -21.26 15.14 -17.99
N GLU A 229 -22.53 14.86 -17.62
CA GLU A 229 -22.91 13.53 -17.14
C GLU A 229 -22.66 12.44 -18.20
N LYS A 230 -22.12 11.32 -17.76
CA LYS A 230 -21.90 10.13 -18.58
C LYS A 230 -22.37 8.86 -17.87
N THR A 231 -22.65 7.84 -18.66
CA THR A 231 -22.88 6.47 -18.13
C THR A 231 -21.55 5.78 -17.89
N VAL A 232 -21.39 5.16 -16.72
CA VAL A 232 -20.20 4.40 -16.33
C VAL A 232 -20.60 3.00 -15.87
N ASP A 233 -19.67 2.07 -16.04
CA ASP A 233 -19.76 0.76 -15.41
C ASP A 233 -19.44 0.89 -13.92
N ALA A 234 -20.16 0.16 -13.08
CA ALA A 234 -20.07 0.29 -11.64
C ALA A 234 -20.39 -1.02 -10.91
N VAL A 235 -19.87 -1.18 -9.71
CA VAL A 235 -20.31 -2.24 -8.80
C VAL A 235 -21.64 -1.85 -8.15
N PRO A 236 -22.65 -2.75 -8.10
CA PRO A 236 -23.85 -2.53 -7.32
C PRO A 236 -23.56 -2.56 -5.82
N ILE A 237 -24.23 -1.70 -5.08
CA ILE A 237 -24.19 -1.67 -3.62
C ILE A 237 -25.56 -2.08 -3.09
N GLY A 238 -25.58 -3.16 -2.29
CA GLY A 238 -26.82 -3.62 -1.66
C GLY A 238 -27.96 -3.89 -2.66
N ASN A 239 -29.14 -4.07 -2.15
CA ASN A 239 -30.33 -4.24 -2.96
C ASN A 239 -31.45 -3.25 -2.52
N ARG A 240 -32.42 -3.04 -3.43
CA ARG A 240 -33.56 -2.14 -3.17
C ARG A 240 -34.45 -2.57 -1.99
N TRP A 241 -34.18 -3.71 -1.39
CA TRP A 241 -34.97 -4.24 -0.28
C TRP A 241 -34.37 -3.89 1.09
N GLY A 242 -33.18 -3.23 1.12
CA GLY A 242 -32.51 -2.82 2.35
C GLY A 242 -32.07 -3.99 3.24
N THR A 243 -31.74 -5.15 2.63
CA THR A 243 -31.40 -6.37 3.37
C THR A 243 -29.92 -6.47 3.71
N GLU A 244 -29.09 -5.67 3.05
CA GLU A 244 -27.63 -5.65 3.25
C GLU A 244 -27.23 -4.34 3.93
N SER A 245 -26.54 -4.47 5.05
CA SER A 245 -26.03 -3.33 5.82
C SER A 245 -24.51 -3.28 5.69
N PHE A 246 -23.99 -2.07 5.53
CA PHE A 246 -22.58 -1.79 5.34
C PHE A 246 -22.12 -0.74 6.33
N GLU A 247 -20.81 -0.73 6.65
CA GLU A 247 -20.24 0.36 7.41
C GLU A 247 -20.37 1.68 6.64
N TYR A 248 -21.02 2.63 7.25
CA TYR A 248 -21.32 3.95 6.69
C TYR A 248 -21.14 5.03 7.74
N TYR A 249 -20.68 6.19 7.32
CA TYR A 249 -20.59 7.39 8.13
C TYR A 249 -20.96 8.63 7.32
N LYS A 250 -21.77 9.51 7.90
CA LYS A 250 -22.07 10.84 7.37
C LYS A 250 -21.24 11.86 8.14
N GLY A 251 -20.21 12.39 7.50
CA GLY A 251 -19.42 13.51 8.01
C GLY A 251 -20.08 14.86 7.78
N GLU A 252 -19.38 15.93 8.05
CA GLU A 252 -19.89 17.30 7.92
C GLU A 252 -20.21 17.68 6.47
N ASN A 253 -19.30 17.33 5.53
CA ASN A 253 -19.39 17.70 4.11
C ASN A 253 -19.09 16.52 3.17
N TYR A 254 -19.16 15.28 3.68
CA TYR A 254 -18.92 14.05 2.91
C TYR A 254 -19.74 12.89 3.47
N GLN A 255 -19.87 11.86 2.64
CA GLN A 255 -20.35 10.54 3.04
C GLN A 255 -19.19 9.55 2.86
N ARG A 256 -19.04 8.59 3.77
CA ARG A 256 -18.05 7.54 3.66
C ARG A 256 -18.64 6.17 3.89
N ARG A 257 -18.15 5.21 3.11
CA ARG A 257 -18.55 3.83 3.16
C ARG A 257 -17.36 2.90 2.96
N SER A 258 -17.40 1.75 3.62
CA SER A 258 -16.48 0.63 3.37
C SER A 258 -17.18 -0.43 2.50
N LEU A 259 -16.52 -0.83 1.41
CA LEU A 259 -16.80 -2.01 0.61
C LEU A 259 -15.83 -3.10 1.08
N PRO A 260 -16.29 -4.11 1.83
CA PRO A 260 -15.45 -5.23 2.14
C PRO A 260 -15.14 -5.99 0.85
N ILE A 261 -13.90 -6.30 0.64
CA ILE A 261 -13.42 -7.06 -0.49
C ILE A 261 -12.42 -8.09 0.09
N CYS A 262 -12.90 -9.30 0.47
CA CYS A 262 -12.17 -10.36 1.23
C CYS A 262 -11.52 -9.88 2.53
N SER A 263 -10.18 -10.03 2.68
CA SER A 263 -9.44 -9.51 3.84
C SER A 263 -9.15 -8.03 3.78
N THR A 264 -9.58 -7.35 2.75
CA THR A 264 -9.33 -5.93 2.50
C THR A 264 -10.63 -5.14 2.39
N SER A 265 -10.52 -3.83 2.24
CA SER A 265 -11.67 -2.96 1.97
C SER A 265 -11.32 -1.90 0.93
N LEU A 266 -12.31 -1.49 0.16
CA LEU A 266 -12.29 -0.25 -0.60
C LEU A 266 -13.20 0.75 0.09
N GLU A 267 -12.63 1.80 0.62
CA GLU A 267 -13.33 2.83 1.34
C GLU A 267 -13.55 4.03 0.44
N VAL A 268 -14.80 4.40 0.24
CA VAL A 268 -15.20 5.49 -0.66
C VAL A 268 -15.61 6.69 0.17
N ILE A 269 -14.93 7.83 -0.06
CA ILE A 269 -15.29 9.14 0.50
C ILE A 269 -15.90 9.97 -0.62
N LEU A 270 -17.18 10.20 -0.53
CA LEU A 270 -17.97 10.96 -1.49
C LEU A 270 -18.28 12.34 -0.92
N PRO A 271 -17.70 13.44 -1.44
CA PRO A 271 -18.07 14.80 -1.03
C PRO A 271 -19.58 15.04 -1.21
N ASP A 272 -20.17 15.89 -0.41
CA ASP A 272 -21.54 16.32 -0.61
C ASP A 272 -21.68 17.15 -1.90
N GLU A 273 -22.90 17.30 -2.41
CA GLU A 273 -23.16 18.13 -3.59
C GLU A 273 -22.71 19.57 -3.31
N GLY A 274 -21.91 20.12 -4.22
CA GLY A 274 -21.34 21.46 -4.09
C GLY A 274 -20.06 21.55 -3.26
N THR A 275 -19.57 20.44 -2.72
CA THR A 275 -18.25 20.38 -2.03
C THR A 275 -17.17 19.91 -2.99
N ASP A 276 -16.10 20.69 -3.11
CA ASP A 276 -14.93 20.30 -3.92
C ASP A 276 -14.12 19.20 -3.22
N LEU A 277 -13.45 18.31 -4.00
CA LEU A 277 -12.55 17.30 -3.45
C LEU A 277 -11.44 17.89 -2.56
N LYS A 278 -10.87 19.02 -2.96
CA LYS A 278 -9.79 19.70 -2.21
C LYS A 278 -10.22 20.18 -0.82
N ASP A 279 -11.52 20.34 -0.56
CA ASP A 279 -12.08 20.79 0.72
C ASP A 279 -12.31 19.60 1.68
N ILE A 280 -12.02 18.37 1.24
CA ILE A 280 -12.09 17.17 2.06
C ILE A 280 -10.74 16.88 2.71
N ASP A 281 -10.69 16.95 4.03
CA ASP A 281 -9.57 16.44 4.81
C ASP A 281 -9.61 14.90 4.84
N ILE A 282 -8.80 14.27 3.97
CA ILE A 282 -8.76 12.81 3.81
C ILE A 282 -8.35 12.14 5.12
N LYS A 283 -7.37 12.70 5.85
CA LYS A 283 -6.90 12.16 7.14
C LYS A 283 -8.03 12.17 8.17
N LYS A 284 -8.73 13.31 8.30
CA LYS A 284 -9.88 13.43 9.21
C LYS A 284 -11.00 12.47 8.80
N ALA A 285 -11.36 12.45 7.51
CA ALA A 285 -12.39 11.54 7.00
C ALA A 285 -12.04 10.06 7.24
N TYR A 286 -10.75 9.70 7.16
CA TYR A 286 -10.28 8.36 7.47
C TYR A 286 -10.43 8.01 8.96
N LEU A 287 -10.13 8.95 9.85
CA LEU A 287 -10.25 8.77 11.29
C LEU A 287 -11.70 8.74 11.77
N ASP A 288 -12.49 9.73 11.38
CA ASP A 288 -13.90 9.87 11.78
C ASP A 288 -14.70 8.59 11.47
N PHE A 289 -14.41 7.95 10.31
CA PHE A 289 -15.06 6.71 9.94
C PHE A 289 -14.72 5.55 10.88
N LYS A 290 -13.45 5.38 11.22
CA LYS A 290 -13.01 4.29 12.09
C LYS A 290 -13.61 4.38 13.49
N GLU A 291 -13.92 5.58 13.95
CA GLU A 291 -14.48 5.83 15.27
C GLU A 291 -16.02 5.85 15.30
N ASN A 292 -16.66 6.26 14.20
CA ASN A 292 -18.08 6.63 14.20
C ASN A 292 -18.94 5.87 13.18
N ALA A 293 -18.36 4.99 12.36
CA ALA A 293 -19.12 4.23 11.36
C ALA A 293 -20.16 3.31 12.01
N CYS A 294 -21.35 3.27 11.42
CA CYS A 294 -22.45 2.40 11.82
C CYS A 294 -22.87 1.49 10.67
N LEU A 295 -23.35 0.29 10.99
CA LEU A 295 -23.98 -0.57 9.99
C LEU A 295 -25.30 0.04 9.53
N THR A 296 -25.37 0.40 8.25
CA THR A 296 -26.50 1.08 7.64
C THR A 296 -26.95 0.33 6.39
N PRO A 297 -28.24 0.07 6.20
CA PRO A 297 -28.75 -0.45 4.93
C PRO A 297 -28.48 0.56 3.81
N LEU A 298 -27.73 0.14 2.80
CA LEU A 298 -27.35 0.99 1.67
C LEU A 298 -27.84 0.41 0.35
N TYR A 299 -28.13 1.31 -0.59
CA TYR A 299 -28.40 1.00 -1.98
C TYR A 299 -27.73 2.04 -2.87
N GLY A 300 -27.03 1.59 -3.91
CA GLY A 300 -26.40 2.51 -4.84
C GLY A 300 -25.35 1.82 -5.72
N TYR A 301 -24.28 2.53 -6.02
CA TYR A 301 -23.18 2.01 -6.83
C TYR A 301 -21.87 2.78 -6.60
N VAL A 302 -20.75 2.13 -6.93
CA VAL A 302 -19.42 2.74 -7.04
C VAL A 302 -18.91 2.50 -8.46
N PRO A 303 -18.52 3.54 -9.22
CA PRO A 303 -17.94 3.38 -10.55
C PRO A 303 -16.67 2.51 -10.53
N PHE A 304 -16.47 1.70 -11.57
CA PHE A 304 -15.17 1.13 -11.84
C PHE A 304 -14.22 2.22 -12.31
N PHE A 305 -12.95 2.09 -11.94
CA PHE A 305 -11.93 3.06 -12.34
C PHE A 305 -10.54 2.45 -12.41
N LYS A 306 -9.69 3.10 -13.18
CA LYS A 306 -8.25 2.85 -13.22
C LYS A 306 -7.52 4.17 -13.03
N THR A 307 -6.45 4.14 -12.24
CA THR A 307 -5.58 5.27 -11.99
C THR A 307 -4.14 4.85 -12.18
N GLU A 308 -3.32 5.77 -12.69
CA GLU A 308 -1.90 5.55 -12.92
C GLU A 308 -1.18 6.88 -12.71
N GLU A 309 -0.12 6.87 -11.90
CA GLU A 309 0.63 8.09 -11.60
C GLU A 309 2.09 7.81 -11.31
N ARG A 310 2.95 8.69 -11.83
CA ARG A 310 4.31 8.90 -11.35
C ARG A 310 4.32 10.20 -10.55
N ILE A 311 4.52 10.09 -9.24
CA ILE A 311 4.48 11.23 -8.32
C ILE A 311 5.89 11.54 -7.78
N ASP A 312 6.27 12.82 -7.82
CA ASP A 312 7.46 13.33 -7.14
C ASP A 312 7.07 13.79 -5.74
N LEU A 313 7.64 13.12 -4.75
CA LEU A 313 7.41 13.32 -3.32
C LEU A 313 8.60 14.00 -2.64
N THR A 314 9.58 14.47 -3.41
CA THR A 314 10.80 15.11 -2.89
C THR A 314 10.45 16.33 -2.02
N THR A 315 9.42 17.08 -2.41
CA THR A 315 8.94 18.24 -1.63
C THR A 315 8.40 17.86 -0.23
N ILE A 316 8.01 16.61 -0.01
CA ILE A 316 7.67 16.14 1.34
C ILE A 316 8.94 15.96 2.18
N ALA A 317 10.01 15.46 1.56
CA ALA A 317 11.33 15.37 2.22
C ALA A 317 11.91 16.77 2.53
N ASP A 318 11.66 17.75 1.68
CA ASP A 318 12.11 19.12 1.85
C ASP A 318 11.44 19.85 3.04
N LYS A 319 10.33 19.32 3.58
CA LYS A 319 9.74 19.82 4.84
C LYS A 319 10.69 19.64 6.04
N VAL A 320 11.57 18.67 5.95
CA VAL A 320 12.68 18.49 6.85
C VAL A 320 13.85 19.31 6.29
N ASN A 321 14.38 20.24 7.08
CA ASN A 321 15.43 21.16 6.67
C ASN A 321 16.46 20.51 5.73
N SER A 322 16.73 21.15 4.58
CA SER A 322 17.61 20.66 3.50
C SER A 322 19.05 20.32 3.93
N ASP A 323 19.46 20.75 5.12
CA ASP A 323 20.78 20.48 5.70
C ASP A 323 20.84 19.14 6.49
N CYS A 324 19.71 18.41 6.60
CA CYS A 324 19.68 17.12 7.28
C CYS A 324 20.40 16.05 6.46
N VAL A 325 21.58 15.69 6.90
CA VAL A 325 22.37 14.59 6.36
C VAL A 325 21.86 13.27 6.92
N VAL A 326 21.66 12.27 6.09
CA VAL A 326 21.29 10.92 6.50
C VAL A 326 22.56 10.07 6.63
N PHE A 327 22.81 9.54 7.82
CA PHE A 327 23.98 8.72 8.11
C PHE A 327 23.60 7.23 8.11
N CYS A 328 23.80 6.52 7.00
CA CYS A 328 23.47 5.10 6.86
C CYS A 328 24.46 4.19 7.61
N SER A 329 24.66 4.42 8.91
CA SER A 329 25.64 3.75 9.75
C SER A 329 25.43 2.24 9.88
N GLU A 330 24.19 1.75 9.75
CA GLU A 330 23.83 0.33 9.83
C GLU A 330 23.92 -0.40 8.45
N LEU A 331 24.41 0.27 7.41
CA LEU A 331 24.53 -0.27 6.06
C LEU A 331 25.95 -0.13 5.50
N LEU A 332 26.56 1.05 5.67
CA LEU A 332 27.88 1.36 5.10
C LEU A 332 29.02 0.81 5.95
N LYS A 333 30.20 0.63 5.33
CA LYS A 333 31.46 0.37 6.05
C LYS A 333 31.80 1.54 6.97
N ASP A 334 32.44 1.24 8.09
CA ASP A 334 32.74 2.23 9.13
C ASP A 334 33.75 3.32 8.69
N ASP A 335 34.57 3.04 7.69
CA ASP A 335 35.56 3.95 7.10
C ASP A 335 34.98 4.84 5.98
N VAL A 336 33.74 4.62 5.60
CA VAL A 336 33.07 5.42 4.56
C VAL A 336 32.59 6.74 5.14
N LYS A 337 32.99 7.85 4.48
CA LYS A 337 32.42 9.16 4.80
C LYS A 337 30.94 9.21 4.47
N ASN A 338 30.14 9.39 5.50
CA ASN A 338 28.69 9.31 5.45
C ASN A 338 28.09 10.73 5.36
N ASP A 339 28.05 11.26 4.15
CA ASP A 339 27.55 12.61 3.81
C ASP A 339 26.37 12.55 2.83
N LEU A 340 25.46 11.57 3.04
CA LEU A 340 24.29 11.35 2.19
C LEU A 340 23.18 12.33 2.50
N GLY A 341 22.62 12.95 1.47
CA GLY A 341 21.38 13.73 1.52
C GLY A 341 20.31 13.10 0.65
N ILE A 342 19.04 13.26 1.01
CA ILE A 342 17.92 12.81 0.19
C ILE A 342 17.77 13.76 -0.99
N ARG A 343 17.80 13.23 -2.21
CA ARG A 343 17.76 14.03 -3.45
C ARG A 343 16.45 13.86 -4.21
N ASN A 344 15.93 12.64 -4.24
CA ASN A 344 14.70 12.32 -4.95
C ASN A 344 13.89 11.33 -4.15
N VAL A 345 12.59 11.53 -4.10
CA VAL A 345 11.59 10.58 -3.57
C VAL A 345 10.52 10.45 -4.63
N ILE A 346 10.56 9.38 -5.41
CA ILE A 346 9.65 9.17 -6.54
C ILE A 346 8.84 7.90 -6.29
N GLN A 347 7.53 7.98 -6.47
CA GLN A 347 6.66 6.81 -6.47
C GLN A 347 6.01 6.65 -7.83
N ASN A 348 5.94 5.41 -8.31
CA ASN A 348 5.18 5.02 -9.50
C ASN A 348 4.10 4.03 -9.06
N SER A 349 2.84 4.40 -9.24
CA SER A 349 1.69 3.61 -8.78
C SER A 349 0.66 3.44 -9.88
N ASP A 350 -0.02 2.30 -9.87
CA ASP A 350 -1.24 2.06 -10.60
C ASP A 350 -2.25 1.34 -9.72
N PHE A 351 -3.52 1.55 -10.01
CA PHE A 351 -4.60 0.92 -9.28
C PHE A 351 -5.82 0.79 -10.20
N SER A 352 -6.47 -0.36 -10.15
CA SER A 352 -7.72 -0.59 -10.87
C SER A 352 -8.76 -1.26 -9.97
N PHE A 353 -10.00 -0.86 -10.14
CA PHE A 353 -11.17 -1.42 -9.50
C PHE A 353 -12.19 -1.79 -10.57
N SER A 354 -12.57 -3.06 -10.67
CA SER A 354 -13.43 -3.62 -11.71
C SER A 354 -14.45 -4.61 -11.16
N ASP A 355 -15.28 -5.14 -12.05
CA ASP A 355 -16.20 -6.27 -11.76
C ASP A 355 -15.47 -7.55 -11.32
N LYS A 356 -14.18 -7.67 -11.68
CA LYS A 356 -13.33 -8.81 -11.29
C LYS A 356 -12.54 -8.56 -10.01
N GLY A 357 -12.79 -7.45 -9.33
CA GLY A 357 -12.15 -7.06 -8.10
C GLY A 357 -11.27 -5.84 -8.23
N VAL A 358 -10.23 -5.82 -7.42
CA VAL A 358 -9.26 -4.75 -7.36
C VAL A 358 -7.93 -5.27 -7.87
N GLU A 359 -7.37 -4.59 -8.85
CA GLU A 359 -5.95 -4.68 -9.18
C GLU A 359 -5.31 -3.32 -8.95
N GLY A 360 -4.40 -3.27 -8.03
CA GLY A 360 -3.37 -2.29 -7.92
C GLY A 360 -2.11 -3.08 -7.84
N GLU A 361 -1.62 -3.54 -9.00
CA GLU A 361 -1.06 -4.80 -8.76
C GLU A 361 -1.52 -5.33 -7.40
N SER A 362 -2.84 -5.60 -7.21
CA SER A 362 -3.54 -6.06 -6.00
C SER A 362 -4.94 -6.61 -6.31
N ILE A 363 -5.49 -7.70 -5.75
CA ILE A 363 -6.83 -8.32 -6.02
C ILE A 363 -7.51 -9.03 -4.85
N THR A 364 -8.87 -9.21 -4.83
CA THR A 364 -9.67 -9.91 -3.81
C THR A 364 -10.86 -10.76 -4.26
N ILE A 365 -11.40 -11.73 -3.45
CA ILE A 365 -12.74 -12.38 -3.54
C ILE A 365 -13.47 -12.60 -2.20
N MET A 366 -14.84 -12.60 -2.19
CA MET A 366 -15.70 -13.21 -1.15
C MET A 366 -17.03 -13.77 -1.67
N GLU A 367 -17.56 -14.80 -0.95
CA GLU A 367 -18.94 -15.29 -1.07
C GLU A 367 -19.55 -15.52 0.32
N ILE A 368 -20.87 -15.26 0.47
CA ILE A 368 -21.65 -15.51 1.69
C ILE A 368 -23.04 -16.05 1.35
N GLY A 369 -23.53 -17.03 2.13
CA GLY A 369 -24.82 -17.67 1.98
C GLY A 369 -25.97 -16.96 2.69
N SER A 370 -27.23 -17.30 2.33
CA SER A 370 -28.45 -16.53 2.53
C SER A 370 -29.03 -16.47 3.96
N ALA A 371 -29.56 -15.30 4.34
CA ALA A 371 -30.55 -15.08 5.40
C ALA A 371 -31.80 -14.39 4.84
N ARG A 372 -32.97 -14.57 5.51
CA ARG A 372 -34.26 -14.01 5.03
C ARG A 372 -34.36 -12.52 5.27
N PRO A 373 -34.88 -11.72 4.32
CA PRO A 373 -34.89 -10.26 4.43
C PRO A 373 -36.03 -9.71 5.27
N GLN A 374 -35.71 -8.78 6.18
CA GLN A 374 -36.65 -7.78 6.68
C GLN A 374 -36.47 -6.48 5.89
N LYS A 375 -37.58 -5.85 5.49
CA LYS A 375 -37.53 -4.53 4.81
C LYS A 375 -37.15 -3.45 5.82
N HIS A 376 -35.99 -2.82 5.63
CA HIS A 376 -35.58 -1.62 6.36
C HIS A 376 -35.47 -0.44 5.39
N PRO A 377 -35.70 0.81 5.85
CA PRO A 377 -35.38 1.98 5.06
C PRO A 377 -33.89 1.97 4.73
N TYR A 378 -33.53 2.25 3.48
CA TYR A 378 -32.15 2.31 3.03
C TYR A 378 -31.70 3.74 2.79
N THR A 379 -30.39 3.97 2.89
CA THR A 379 -29.73 5.21 2.48
C THR A 379 -29.18 5.05 1.07
N GLU A 380 -29.41 6.02 0.19
CA GLU A 380 -28.81 6.01 -1.14
C GLU A 380 -27.35 6.43 -1.07
N PHE A 381 -26.48 5.65 -1.71
CA PHE A 381 -25.06 5.92 -1.84
C PHE A 381 -24.65 5.76 -3.31
N ASN A 382 -25.03 6.72 -4.14
CA ASN A 382 -24.68 6.75 -5.54
C ASN A 382 -23.41 7.58 -5.73
N VAL A 383 -22.28 6.92 -6.08
CA VAL A 383 -21.03 7.61 -6.39
C VAL A 383 -21.10 8.18 -7.80
N ASN A 384 -21.74 9.33 -7.94
CA ASN A 384 -22.10 9.97 -9.20
C ASN A 384 -21.33 11.27 -9.50
N ARG A 385 -20.29 11.56 -8.73
CA ARG A 385 -19.44 12.75 -8.83
C ARG A 385 -18.03 12.45 -8.31
N PRO A 386 -17.04 13.36 -8.49
CA PRO A 386 -15.67 13.16 -8.01
C PRO A 386 -15.60 12.70 -6.55
N PHE A 387 -14.69 11.74 -6.28
CA PHE A 387 -14.59 11.07 -4.98
C PHE A 387 -13.15 10.61 -4.68
N TYR A 388 -12.89 10.27 -3.41
CA TYR A 388 -11.69 9.52 -3.02
C TYR A 388 -12.03 8.05 -2.79
N ALA A 389 -11.09 7.17 -3.16
CA ALA A 389 -11.16 5.75 -2.86
C ALA A 389 -9.88 5.29 -2.17
N ILE A 390 -10.01 4.74 -0.96
CA ILE A 390 -8.88 4.25 -0.17
C ILE A 390 -8.98 2.74 -0.07
N SER A 391 -8.00 2.06 -0.61
CA SER A 391 -7.86 0.62 -0.46
C SER A 391 -7.08 0.32 0.81
N SER A 392 -7.64 -0.46 1.72
CA SER A 392 -7.08 -0.71 3.05
C SER A 392 -6.95 -2.19 3.37
N TYR A 393 -5.92 -2.55 4.16
CA TYR A 393 -5.78 -3.83 4.82
C TYR A 393 -5.88 -3.62 6.33
N GLY A 394 -6.97 -4.07 6.92
CA GLY A 394 -7.32 -3.65 8.27
C GLY A 394 -7.46 -2.13 8.37
N SER A 395 -6.61 -1.51 9.18
CA SER A 395 -6.59 -0.04 9.33
C SER A 395 -5.46 0.62 8.53
N LEU A 396 -4.66 -0.13 7.78
CA LEU A 396 -3.56 0.40 6.98
C LEU A 396 -4.04 0.75 5.57
N PRO A 397 -3.96 2.01 5.12
CA PRO A 397 -4.21 2.38 3.75
C PRO A 397 -3.09 1.85 2.84
N LEU A 398 -3.45 1.04 1.85
CA LEU A 398 -2.53 0.49 0.85
C LEU A 398 -2.40 1.42 -0.35
N PHE A 399 -3.54 1.90 -0.86
CA PHE A 399 -3.64 2.85 -1.95
C PHE A 399 -4.70 3.91 -1.64
N VAL A 400 -4.41 5.14 -2.03
CA VAL A 400 -5.36 6.26 -2.02
C VAL A 400 -5.52 6.76 -3.44
N ASN A 401 -6.75 6.89 -3.89
CA ASN A 401 -7.08 7.35 -5.24
C ASN A 401 -7.96 8.59 -5.16
N GLN A 402 -7.65 9.60 -5.95
CA GLN A 402 -8.54 10.71 -6.28
C GLN A 402 -9.13 10.43 -7.66
N ILE A 403 -10.44 10.40 -7.76
CA ILE A 403 -11.17 10.10 -8.98
C ILE A 403 -12.01 11.30 -9.35
N VAL A 404 -11.65 11.97 -10.41
CA VAL A 404 -12.41 13.10 -10.98
C VAL A 404 -13.20 12.70 -12.21
N ASP A 405 -12.72 11.65 -12.89
CA ASP A 405 -13.37 11.06 -14.06
C ASP A 405 -13.05 9.55 -14.10
N PRO A 406 -13.99 8.66 -13.74
CA PRO A 406 -13.76 7.24 -13.77
C PRO A 406 -13.64 6.79 -15.25
N VAL A 407 -12.44 6.36 -15.62
CA VAL A 407 -12.12 5.75 -16.91
C VAL A 407 -11.70 4.32 -16.64
N PHE A 408 -12.32 3.38 -17.36
CA PHE A 408 -11.93 1.99 -17.39
C PHE A 408 -11.83 1.57 -18.85
N ASN A 409 -10.59 1.50 -19.38
CA ASN A 409 -10.28 1.07 -20.75
C ASN A 409 -9.83 -0.38 -20.76
#